data_0eb0fd78f56e595cae9458d7afd2c9ea
#
_entry.id   0eb0fd78f56e595cae9458d7afd2c9ea
#
_cell.length_a   1.000
_cell.length_b   1.000
_cell.length_c   1.000
_cell.angle_alpha   90.00
_cell.angle_beta   90.00
_cell.angle_gamma   90.00
#
_symmetry.space_group_name_H-M   'P 1'
#
loop_
_entity.id
_entity.type
_entity.pdbx_description
1 polymer ?
#
loop_
_entity_poly.entity_id
_entity_poly.type
_entity_poly.pdbx_seq_one_letter_code
_entity_poly.pdbx_strand_id
1 'polypeptide(L)'
;MGSLFQTLCGKSKRVWILDADLAGAFDNIDHDHLLESIGDFPARRMVAGWLKAGVFEAGKGFSPTGAGTPQGGVISPLLLNIALHGLEEAAGVRYLTGVRAGGVAGTSPALVRYADDLVVCCHTRQQAEQVKARLAAWLAPRGLAFNEAKTRIVRLDEEGFEFLGFHLRRYDNGKLLIKPSVTAIKRFRKRLAKEFRALRGANVAAVLAKITPIVRGWVAYYRTVVSSRVFHALTDYLWKLTYKWACWSHPNKPKRWIIRRYFGKFNKLRNDRWVFGDRDTGAYLPKPAWTDIARHTLVKGGASPDDPDLAEYWAQRRRKVKPPLDSYTVRLLAKQDGRCTLCGENLLIPDQLPQSAEGWEWWYLWVTKKAIKADHLVHHTAPNTPRGDRTHLVHATCSRTGKRTRAVNANTVLQPTT
;
A
#
# COMPACT_ATOMS: atom_id res chain seq x y z
N MET A 1 9.52 -4.41 3.13
CA MET A 1 9.38 -4.76 4.57
C MET A 1 9.66 -6.24 4.86
N GLY A 2 9.13 -7.19 4.08
CA GLY A 2 9.39 -8.62 4.28
C GLY A 2 10.88 -8.98 4.22
N SER A 3 11.60 -8.50 3.19
CA SER A 3 13.05 -8.70 3.03
C SER A 3 13.85 -8.14 4.20
N LEU A 4 13.54 -6.92 4.66
CA LEU A 4 14.20 -6.33 5.84
C LEU A 4 13.93 -7.15 7.11
N PHE A 5 12.68 -7.62 7.31
CA PHE A 5 12.38 -8.47 8.44
C PHE A 5 13.21 -9.76 8.39
N GLN A 6 13.28 -10.43 7.23
CA GLN A 6 14.06 -11.65 7.05
C GLN A 6 15.57 -11.43 7.30
N THR A 7 16.11 -10.32 6.79
CA THR A 7 17.53 -9.97 6.92
C THR A 7 17.93 -9.64 8.35
N LEU A 8 17.04 -9.02 9.10
CA LEU A 8 17.34 -8.45 10.44
C LEU A 8 16.74 -9.25 11.60
N CYS A 9 15.85 -10.24 11.35
CA CYS A 9 15.23 -11.00 12.42
C CYS A 9 16.16 -12.09 13.01
N GLY A 10 15.76 -12.62 14.16
CA GLY A 10 16.42 -13.74 14.84
C GLY A 10 17.87 -13.41 15.25
N LYS A 11 18.77 -14.35 14.99
CA LYS A 11 20.20 -14.26 15.34
C LYS A 11 21.05 -13.46 14.34
N SER A 12 20.42 -12.66 13.47
CA SER A 12 21.18 -11.82 12.52
C SER A 12 22.14 -10.89 13.25
N LYS A 13 23.41 -10.93 12.84
CA LYS A 13 24.47 -10.07 13.37
C LYS A 13 24.55 -8.72 12.66
N ARG A 14 23.67 -8.46 11.66
CA ARG A 14 23.58 -7.16 10.97
C ARG A 14 22.84 -6.17 11.85
N VAL A 15 23.58 -5.33 12.54
CA VAL A 15 23.05 -4.35 13.50
C VAL A 15 23.36 -2.90 13.08
N TRP A 16 24.24 -2.70 12.15
CA TRP A 16 24.56 -1.39 11.60
C TRP A 16 23.84 -1.15 10.29
N ILE A 17 23.14 -0.06 10.20
CA ILE A 17 22.25 0.27 9.08
C ILE A 17 22.77 1.56 8.43
N LEU A 18 23.13 1.47 7.17
CA LEU A 18 23.27 2.63 6.30
C LEU A 18 21.88 2.94 5.73
N ASP A 19 21.26 3.98 6.24
CA ASP A 19 19.99 4.55 5.79
C ASP A 19 20.32 5.70 4.87
N ALA A 20 20.06 5.55 3.58
CA ALA A 20 20.55 6.47 2.56
C ALA A 20 19.45 6.90 1.58
N ASP A 21 19.46 8.17 1.24
CA ASP A 21 18.57 8.83 0.29
C ASP A 21 19.42 9.42 -0.85
N LEU A 22 18.95 9.33 -2.07
CA LEU A 22 19.65 9.92 -3.23
C LEU A 22 19.19 11.36 -3.43
N ALA A 23 20.15 12.25 -3.71
CA ALA A 23 19.86 13.65 -3.96
C ALA A 23 19.30 13.84 -5.38
N GLY A 24 18.03 14.20 -5.50
CA GLY A 24 17.39 14.49 -6.79
C GLY A 24 17.58 13.36 -7.81
N ALA A 25 17.35 12.10 -7.40
CA ALA A 25 17.67 10.94 -8.20
C ALA A 25 17.10 10.99 -9.63
N PHE A 26 15.87 11.50 -9.78
CA PHE A 26 15.25 11.63 -11.10
C PHE A 26 15.78 12.81 -11.92
N ASP A 27 16.33 13.84 -11.26
CA ASP A 27 16.76 15.08 -11.90
C ASP A 27 18.22 15.03 -12.36
N ASN A 28 19.00 14.06 -11.83
CA ASN A 28 20.45 14.05 -11.98
C ASN A 28 21.01 12.83 -12.73
N ILE A 29 20.14 11.90 -13.20
CA ILE A 29 20.63 10.71 -13.94
C ILE A 29 21.42 11.18 -15.17
N ASP A 30 22.66 10.71 -15.29
CA ASP A 30 23.47 10.94 -16.49
C ASP A 30 22.88 10.20 -17.69
N HIS A 31 22.62 10.92 -18.77
CA HIS A 31 21.98 10.38 -19.98
C HIS A 31 22.89 9.42 -20.74
N ASP A 32 24.18 9.74 -20.84
CA ASP A 32 25.11 8.93 -21.61
C ASP A 32 25.38 7.61 -20.93
N HIS A 33 25.61 7.63 -19.62
CA HIS A 33 25.73 6.41 -18.81
C HIS A 33 24.46 5.55 -18.81
N LEU A 34 23.27 6.18 -18.75
CA LEU A 34 22.01 5.47 -18.85
C LEU A 34 21.84 4.78 -20.20
N LEU A 35 22.15 5.50 -21.29
CA LEU A 35 22.07 4.95 -22.66
C LEU A 35 23.11 3.85 -22.89
N GLU A 36 24.30 3.93 -22.30
CA GLU A 36 25.28 2.85 -22.29
C GLU A 36 24.72 1.61 -21.56
N SER A 37 24.10 1.80 -20.40
CA SER A 37 23.48 0.73 -19.61
C SER A 37 22.30 0.05 -20.33
N ILE A 38 21.61 0.73 -21.26
CA ILE A 38 20.56 0.17 -22.11
C ILE A 38 21.14 -0.74 -23.22
N GLY A 39 22.41 -0.52 -23.63
CA GLY A 39 23.11 -1.30 -24.64
C GLY A 39 22.39 -1.28 -26.00
N ASP A 40 22.30 -2.45 -26.64
CA ASP A 40 21.73 -2.60 -27.99
C ASP A 40 20.20 -2.75 -28.03
N PHE A 41 19.51 -2.27 -27.00
CA PHE A 41 18.05 -2.31 -26.97
C PHE A 41 17.43 -1.62 -28.20
N PRO A 42 16.52 -2.27 -28.93
CA PRO A 42 16.00 -1.75 -30.23
C PRO A 42 15.41 -0.34 -30.16
N ALA A 43 14.81 0.04 -29.02
CA ALA A 43 14.22 1.36 -28.81
C ALA A 43 15.21 2.38 -28.18
N ARG A 44 16.51 2.10 -28.11
CA ARG A 44 17.52 2.99 -27.50
C ARG A 44 17.48 4.41 -28.07
N ARG A 45 17.32 4.57 -29.42
CA ARG A 45 17.20 5.89 -30.07
C ARG A 45 15.95 6.65 -29.62
N MET A 46 14.85 5.95 -29.42
CA MET A 46 13.59 6.54 -28.94
C MET A 46 13.72 7.01 -27.49
N VAL A 47 14.35 6.19 -26.62
CA VAL A 47 14.65 6.59 -25.23
C VAL A 47 15.55 7.82 -25.21
N ALA A 48 16.62 7.88 -26.04
CA ALA A 48 17.49 9.04 -26.17
C ALA A 48 16.70 10.30 -26.61
N GLY A 49 15.77 10.14 -27.52
CA GLY A 49 14.85 11.23 -27.95
C GLY A 49 13.98 11.72 -26.78
N TRP A 50 13.42 10.84 -26.00
CA TRP A 50 12.61 11.20 -24.80
C TRP A 50 13.42 11.93 -23.73
N LEU A 51 14.64 11.51 -23.46
CA LEU A 51 15.54 12.15 -22.50
C LEU A 51 15.89 13.59 -22.89
N LYS A 52 16.03 13.84 -24.21
CA LYS A 52 16.37 15.16 -24.76
C LYS A 52 15.17 16.03 -25.09
N ALA A 53 13.94 15.50 -25.01
CA ALA A 53 12.72 16.20 -25.43
C ALA A 53 12.41 17.44 -24.59
N GLY A 54 13.03 17.61 -23.42
CA GLY A 54 12.71 18.69 -22.48
C GLY A 54 11.41 18.51 -21.73
N VAL A 55 11.10 19.45 -20.88
CA VAL A 55 9.88 19.48 -20.07
C VAL A 55 9.16 20.80 -20.28
N PHE A 56 7.85 20.74 -20.54
CA PHE A 56 7.00 21.91 -20.53
C PHE A 56 6.28 21.97 -19.18
N GLU A 57 6.57 22.99 -18.40
CA GLU A 57 5.92 23.20 -17.09
C GLU A 57 4.95 24.39 -17.18
N ALA A 58 3.68 24.15 -16.83
CA ALA A 58 2.67 25.19 -16.87
C ALA A 58 3.07 26.39 -15.96
N GLY A 59 3.18 27.56 -16.54
CA GLY A 59 3.59 28.79 -15.85
C GLY A 59 5.10 29.08 -15.88
N LYS A 60 5.97 28.13 -16.25
CA LYS A 60 7.43 28.34 -16.40
C LYS A 60 7.92 28.21 -17.84
N GLY A 61 7.11 27.58 -18.73
CA GLY A 61 7.47 27.38 -20.11
C GLY A 61 8.28 26.10 -20.35
N PHE A 62 9.01 26.07 -21.47
CA PHE A 62 9.85 24.94 -21.90
C PHE A 62 11.22 25.02 -21.25
N SER A 63 11.69 23.89 -20.70
CA SER A 63 13.04 23.72 -20.19
C SER A 63 13.71 22.52 -20.87
N PRO A 64 14.86 22.70 -21.53
CA PRO A 64 15.62 21.59 -22.09
C PRO A 64 16.17 20.71 -20.94
N THR A 65 16.23 19.39 -21.15
CA THR A 65 16.80 18.44 -20.18
C THR A 65 18.17 17.98 -20.65
N GLY A 66 19.21 18.38 -19.91
CA GLY A 66 20.60 17.90 -20.14
C GLY A 66 20.96 16.68 -19.27
N ALA A 67 20.22 16.44 -18.20
CA ALA A 67 20.36 15.30 -17.29
C ALA A 67 18.99 14.94 -16.70
N GLY A 68 18.89 13.77 -16.13
CA GLY A 68 17.70 13.33 -15.42
C GLY A 68 16.55 12.88 -16.30
N THR A 69 15.43 12.60 -15.64
CA THR A 69 14.16 12.20 -16.25
C THR A 69 13.01 12.99 -15.64
N PRO A 70 11.95 13.36 -16.41
CA PRO A 70 10.86 14.15 -15.90
C PRO A 70 10.19 13.52 -14.68
N GLN A 71 10.04 14.27 -13.59
CA GLN A 71 9.30 13.80 -12.43
C GLN A 71 7.82 13.55 -12.80
N GLY A 72 7.34 12.32 -12.56
CA GLY A 72 6.00 11.89 -12.95
C GLY A 72 5.91 11.30 -14.37
N GLY A 73 6.99 11.21 -15.12
CA GLY A 73 7.04 10.49 -16.39
C GLY A 73 6.76 8.99 -16.18
N VAL A 74 5.99 8.39 -17.09
CA VAL A 74 5.58 6.97 -16.99
C VAL A 74 6.77 6.02 -16.98
N ILE A 75 7.82 6.33 -17.75
CA ILE A 75 9.02 5.50 -17.89
C ILE A 75 10.11 5.84 -16.87
N SER A 76 10.06 7.00 -16.22
CA SER A 76 11.12 7.47 -15.31
C SER A 76 11.48 6.47 -14.19
N PRO A 77 10.54 5.77 -13.55
CA PRO A 77 10.88 4.75 -12.56
C PRO A 77 11.68 3.57 -13.12
N LEU A 78 11.38 3.18 -14.39
CA LEU A 78 12.13 2.13 -15.07
C LEU A 78 13.54 2.58 -15.38
N LEU A 79 13.71 3.79 -15.90
CA LEU A 79 15.03 4.36 -16.23
C LEU A 79 15.90 4.49 -14.97
N LEU A 80 15.33 4.93 -13.84
CA LEU A 80 16.04 4.94 -12.56
C LEU A 80 16.46 3.52 -12.13
N ASN A 81 15.60 2.52 -12.34
CA ASN A 81 15.95 1.14 -12.03
C ASN A 81 17.10 0.62 -12.89
N ILE A 82 17.17 1.00 -14.16
CA ILE A 82 18.28 0.68 -15.08
C ILE A 82 19.57 1.38 -14.60
N ALA A 83 19.52 2.68 -14.30
CA ALA A 83 20.66 3.43 -13.81
C ALA A 83 21.24 2.87 -12.49
N LEU A 84 20.37 2.29 -11.65
CA LEU A 84 20.75 1.69 -10.37
C LEU A 84 20.96 0.17 -10.44
N HIS A 85 20.96 -0.42 -11.64
CA HIS A 85 21.28 -1.84 -11.81
C HIS A 85 22.75 -2.10 -11.46
N GLY A 86 23.04 -3.16 -10.71
CA GLY A 86 24.39 -3.45 -10.18
C GLY A 86 24.72 -2.80 -8.83
N LEU A 87 23.81 -1.97 -8.25
CA LEU A 87 24.01 -1.32 -6.95
C LEU A 87 24.28 -2.32 -5.81
N GLU A 88 23.67 -3.48 -5.83
CA GLU A 88 23.86 -4.54 -4.83
C GLU A 88 25.28 -5.12 -4.91
N GLU A 89 25.77 -5.36 -6.11
CA GLU A 89 27.14 -5.84 -6.37
C GLU A 89 28.17 -4.79 -5.93
N ALA A 90 27.96 -3.52 -6.28
CA ALA A 90 28.78 -2.40 -5.84
C ALA A 90 28.81 -2.27 -4.30
N ALA A 91 27.70 -2.55 -3.62
CA ALA A 91 27.65 -2.63 -2.15
C ALA A 91 28.43 -3.83 -1.59
N GLY A 92 28.83 -4.79 -2.43
CA GLY A 92 29.49 -6.03 -2.04
C GLY A 92 28.54 -7.08 -1.47
N VAL A 93 27.27 -7.04 -1.87
CA VAL A 93 26.29 -8.08 -1.54
C VAL A 93 26.66 -9.35 -2.30
N ARG A 94 26.67 -10.46 -1.60
CA ARG A 94 26.90 -11.78 -2.19
C ARG A 94 25.70 -12.68 -1.88
N TYR A 95 25.15 -13.30 -2.92
CA TYR A 95 24.06 -14.24 -2.80
C TYR A 95 24.56 -15.68 -2.73
N LEU A 96 23.85 -16.50 -1.99
CA LEU A 96 24.11 -17.94 -1.91
C LEU A 96 23.58 -18.61 -3.19
N THR A 97 24.28 -19.64 -3.62
CA THR A 97 23.93 -20.49 -4.76
C THR A 97 23.42 -21.86 -4.28
N GLY A 98 22.92 -22.69 -5.19
CA GLY A 98 22.43 -24.04 -4.92
C GLY A 98 21.12 -24.05 -4.11
N VAL A 99 20.99 -24.98 -3.18
CA VAL A 99 19.76 -25.20 -2.39
C VAL A 99 19.29 -23.96 -1.61
N ARG A 100 20.20 -23.04 -1.28
CA ARG A 100 19.91 -21.78 -0.59
C ARG A 100 19.97 -20.57 -1.53
N ALA A 101 19.81 -20.77 -2.83
CA ALA A 101 19.87 -19.71 -3.82
C ALA A 101 18.92 -18.54 -3.46
N GLY A 102 19.37 -17.31 -3.70
CA GLY A 102 18.65 -16.08 -3.38
C GLY A 102 18.76 -15.62 -1.92
N GLY A 103 19.39 -16.40 -1.03
CA GLY A 103 19.74 -15.95 0.32
C GLY A 103 21.03 -15.14 0.32
N VAL A 104 21.13 -14.09 1.14
CA VAL A 104 22.35 -13.29 1.29
C VAL A 104 23.38 -14.03 2.13
N ALA A 105 24.64 -14.09 1.65
CA ALA A 105 25.73 -14.73 2.38
C ALA A 105 25.92 -14.10 3.78
N GLY A 106 26.19 -14.94 4.79
CA GLY A 106 26.20 -14.54 6.20
C GLY A 106 27.18 -13.43 6.57
N THR A 107 28.27 -13.28 5.82
CA THR A 107 29.32 -12.29 6.06
C THR A 107 29.19 -11.02 5.21
N SER A 108 28.39 -11.06 4.12
CA SER A 108 28.22 -9.91 3.25
C SER A 108 27.20 -8.91 3.80
N PRO A 109 27.25 -7.62 3.42
CA PRO A 109 26.15 -6.71 3.67
C PRO A 109 24.89 -7.21 2.95
N ALA A 110 23.74 -6.69 3.32
CA ALA A 110 22.49 -6.94 2.61
C ALA A 110 21.84 -5.61 2.26
N LEU A 111 21.51 -5.41 0.99
CA LEU A 111 20.91 -4.18 0.48
C LEU A 111 19.42 -4.41 0.21
N VAL A 112 18.61 -3.45 0.59
CA VAL A 112 17.18 -3.39 0.24
C VAL A 112 16.88 -2.01 -0.31
N ARG A 113 16.38 -1.96 -1.54
CA ARG A 113 16.05 -0.73 -2.25
C ARG A 113 14.58 -0.67 -2.63
N TYR A 114 14.04 0.51 -2.63
CA TYR A 114 12.73 0.82 -3.20
C TYR A 114 12.80 2.18 -3.89
N ALA A 115 12.83 2.18 -5.21
CA ALA A 115 13.12 3.35 -6.03
C ALA A 115 14.48 4.00 -5.64
N ASP A 116 14.45 5.23 -5.15
CA ASP A 116 15.58 6.01 -4.67
C ASP A 116 15.90 5.80 -3.18
N ASP A 117 14.96 5.28 -2.40
CA ASP A 117 15.18 4.92 -0.99
C ASP A 117 16.00 3.63 -0.87
N LEU A 118 17.12 3.64 -0.18
CA LEU A 118 17.96 2.46 0.01
C LEU A 118 18.43 2.27 1.47
N VAL A 119 18.52 1.01 1.86
CA VAL A 119 19.01 0.60 3.17
C VAL A 119 20.02 -0.51 3.02
N VAL A 120 21.21 -0.37 3.62
CA VAL A 120 22.21 -1.43 3.66
C VAL A 120 22.40 -1.89 5.10
N CYS A 121 22.20 -3.20 5.32
CA CYS A 121 22.33 -3.86 6.62
C CYS A 121 23.74 -4.46 6.74
N CYS A 122 24.54 -3.95 7.68
CA CYS A 122 25.94 -4.28 7.88
C CYS A 122 26.18 -4.90 9.26
N HIS A 123 27.31 -5.60 9.41
CA HIS A 123 27.72 -6.24 10.66
C HIS A 123 28.46 -5.27 11.58
N THR A 124 29.26 -4.39 11.03
CA THR A 124 30.07 -3.40 11.74
C THR A 124 29.87 -2.01 11.20
N ARG A 125 30.16 -0.99 12.00
CA ARG A 125 30.13 0.41 11.56
C ARG A 125 31.13 0.66 10.43
N GLN A 126 32.33 0.11 10.57
CA GLN A 126 33.37 0.21 9.55
C GLN A 126 32.90 -0.37 8.20
N GLN A 127 32.21 -1.52 8.22
CA GLN A 127 31.61 -2.09 6.99
C GLN A 127 30.60 -1.13 6.37
N ALA A 128 29.75 -0.47 7.17
CA ALA A 128 28.76 0.48 6.67
C ALA A 128 29.43 1.72 6.03
N GLU A 129 30.50 2.23 6.64
CA GLU A 129 31.30 3.34 6.13
C GLU A 129 31.99 2.97 4.81
N GLN A 130 32.59 1.79 4.73
CA GLN A 130 33.19 1.27 3.50
C GLN A 130 32.15 1.07 2.37
N VAL A 131 30.96 0.56 2.69
CA VAL A 131 29.89 0.42 1.73
C VAL A 131 29.42 1.78 1.25
N LYS A 132 29.26 2.76 2.14
CA LYS A 132 28.90 4.14 1.77
C LYS A 132 29.91 4.72 0.79
N ALA A 133 31.21 4.60 1.07
CA ALA A 133 32.27 5.11 0.20
C ALA A 133 32.27 4.42 -1.18
N ARG A 134 32.12 3.09 -1.23
CA ARG A 134 32.06 2.34 -2.49
C ARG A 134 30.82 2.73 -3.31
N LEU A 135 29.68 2.84 -2.68
CA LEU A 135 28.45 3.26 -3.36
C LEU A 135 28.54 4.70 -3.85
N ALA A 136 29.14 5.63 -3.09
CA ALA A 136 29.35 6.99 -3.54
C ALA A 136 30.23 7.06 -4.81
N ALA A 137 31.34 6.31 -4.84
CA ALA A 137 32.18 6.20 -6.02
C ALA A 137 31.47 5.56 -7.22
N TRP A 138 30.59 4.58 -6.97
CA TRP A 138 29.83 3.89 -8.01
C TRP A 138 28.69 4.76 -8.57
N LEU A 139 28.08 5.61 -7.75
CA LEU A 139 26.98 6.52 -8.13
C LEU A 139 27.48 7.73 -8.93
N ALA A 140 28.68 8.23 -8.64
CA ALA A 140 29.23 9.46 -9.24
C ALA A 140 29.22 9.46 -10.79
N PRO A 141 29.72 8.44 -11.52
CA PRO A 141 29.67 8.42 -12.99
C PRO A 141 28.26 8.32 -13.57
N ARG A 142 27.24 8.02 -12.73
CA ARG A 142 25.82 7.95 -13.09
C ARG A 142 25.10 9.28 -12.87
N GLY A 143 25.85 10.33 -12.51
CA GLY A 143 25.27 11.63 -12.12
C GLY A 143 24.56 11.62 -10.77
N LEU A 144 24.66 10.53 -10.00
CA LEU A 144 23.92 10.34 -8.76
C LEU A 144 24.81 10.54 -7.54
N ALA A 145 24.25 11.07 -6.47
CA ALA A 145 24.94 11.28 -5.21
C ALA A 145 24.01 11.03 -4.02
N PHE A 146 24.58 10.74 -2.86
CA PHE A 146 23.83 10.70 -1.61
C PHE A 146 23.38 12.09 -1.18
N ASN A 147 22.19 12.17 -0.61
CA ASN A 147 21.78 13.33 0.17
C ASN A 147 22.43 13.22 1.55
N GLU A 148 23.56 13.91 1.74
CA GLU A 148 24.35 13.82 2.98
C GLU A 148 23.56 14.23 4.24
N ALA A 149 22.61 15.17 4.12
CA ALA A 149 21.77 15.61 5.24
C ALA A 149 20.77 14.54 5.70
N LYS A 150 20.43 13.59 4.82
CA LYS A 150 19.48 12.51 5.12
C LYS A 150 20.17 11.16 5.26
N THR A 151 21.38 11.00 4.74
CA THR A 151 22.13 9.75 4.78
C THR A 151 22.83 9.60 6.13
N ARG A 152 22.55 8.50 6.82
CA ARG A 152 23.08 8.26 8.17
C ARG A 152 23.40 6.79 8.40
N ILE A 153 24.37 6.54 9.27
CA ILE A 153 24.70 5.21 9.76
C ILE A 153 24.17 5.11 11.20
N VAL A 154 23.23 4.21 11.41
CA VAL A 154 22.54 4.06 12.69
C VAL A 154 22.66 2.63 13.22
N ARG A 155 22.45 2.47 14.50
CA ARG A 155 22.44 1.16 15.15
C ARG A 155 21.01 0.70 15.42
N LEU A 156 20.68 -0.52 14.97
CA LEU A 156 19.32 -1.08 14.98
C LEU A 156 18.76 -1.31 16.39
N ASP A 157 19.60 -1.62 17.36
CA ASP A 157 19.25 -1.91 18.76
C ASP A 157 19.19 -0.67 19.64
N GLU A 158 19.76 0.46 19.22
CA GLU A 158 19.71 1.71 19.96
C GLU A 158 18.50 2.56 19.55
N GLU A 159 18.54 3.19 18.40
CA GLU A 159 17.48 4.09 17.94
C GLU A 159 16.59 3.45 16.84
N GLY A 160 17.11 2.47 16.09
CA GLY A 160 16.48 1.93 14.91
C GLY A 160 16.52 2.93 13.73
N PHE A 161 15.71 2.68 12.70
CA PHE A 161 15.63 3.55 11.52
C PHE A 161 14.22 3.57 10.95
N GLU A 162 13.92 4.59 10.14
CA GLU A 162 12.66 4.70 9.40
C GLU A 162 12.89 4.36 7.93
N PHE A 163 12.05 3.50 7.35
CA PHE A 163 12.07 3.15 5.93
C PHE A 163 10.63 3.01 5.41
N LEU A 164 10.31 3.71 4.33
CA LEU A 164 8.98 3.71 3.71
C LEU A 164 7.82 3.98 4.70
N GLY A 165 8.07 4.84 5.68
CA GLY A 165 7.08 5.18 6.71
C GLY A 165 6.92 4.15 7.82
N PHE A 166 7.79 3.15 7.86
CA PHE A 166 7.89 2.19 8.96
C PHE A 166 9.12 2.49 9.82
N HIS A 167 8.99 2.26 11.11
CA HIS A 167 10.10 2.30 12.06
C HIS A 167 10.50 0.88 12.41
N LEU A 168 11.77 0.55 12.20
CA LEU A 168 12.36 -0.75 12.48
C LEU A 168 13.34 -0.60 13.64
N ARG A 169 13.17 -1.41 14.68
CA ARG A 169 14.07 -1.42 15.85
C ARG A 169 14.15 -2.82 16.45
N ARG A 170 15.35 -3.21 16.90
CA ARG A 170 15.56 -4.37 17.74
C ARG A 170 15.53 -3.91 19.19
N TYR A 171 14.72 -4.55 20.01
CA TYR A 171 14.56 -4.24 21.42
C TYR A 171 15.45 -5.17 22.29
N ASP A 172 15.64 -4.82 23.54
CA ASP A 172 16.52 -5.52 24.49
C ASP A 172 16.15 -7.01 24.68
N ASN A 173 14.90 -7.36 24.46
CA ASN A 173 14.43 -8.76 24.43
C ASN A 173 14.78 -9.51 23.12
N GLY A 174 15.66 -8.97 22.29
CA GLY A 174 16.11 -9.54 21.01
C GLY A 174 15.07 -9.51 19.89
N LYS A 175 13.86 -9.00 20.12
CA LYS A 175 12.79 -8.96 19.10
C LYS A 175 12.94 -7.77 18.19
N LEU A 176 12.97 -8.04 16.88
CA LEU A 176 12.81 -7.01 15.86
C LEU A 176 11.33 -6.67 15.72
N LEU A 177 10.97 -5.41 15.93
CA LEU A 177 9.64 -4.91 15.69
C LEU A 177 9.64 -3.90 14.54
N ILE A 178 8.72 -4.10 13.62
CA ILE A 178 8.40 -3.14 12.55
C ILE A 178 7.06 -2.52 12.91
N LYS A 179 7.01 -1.20 12.99
CA LYS A 179 5.82 -0.42 13.39
C LYS A 179 5.59 0.72 12.40
N PRO A 180 4.37 1.29 12.30
CA PRO A 180 4.18 2.58 11.65
C PRO A 180 5.09 3.63 12.30
N SER A 181 5.79 4.44 11.52
CA SER A 181 6.66 5.49 12.06
C SER A 181 5.85 6.61 12.72
N VAL A 182 6.45 7.31 13.68
CA VAL A 182 5.81 8.44 14.37
C VAL A 182 5.48 9.55 13.38
N THR A 183 6.38 9.78 12.44
CA THR A 183 6.22 10.75 11.35
C THR A 183 5.02 10.43 10.47
N ALA A 184 4.86 9.17 10.05
CA ALA A 184 3.74 8.71 9.26
C ALA A 184 2.41 8.85 10.02
N ILE A 185 2.37 8.50 11.31
CA ILE A 185 1.18 8.67 12.16
C ILE A 185 0.79 10.14 12.28
N LYS A 186 1.75 11.05 12.56
CA LYS A 186 1.52 12.49 12.66
C LYS A 186 0.98 13.06 11.34
N ARG A 187 1.58 12.68 10.20
CA ARG A 187 1.14 13.10 8.86
C ARG A 187 -0.30 12.65 8.58
N PHE A 188 -0.62 11.40 8.91
CA PHE A 188 -1.96 10.85 8.72
C PHE A 188 -3.02 11.56 9.58
N ARG A 189 -2.72 11.79 10.87
CA ARG A 189 -3.60 12.56 11.76
C ARG A 189 -3.84 13.99 11.26
N LYS A 190 -2.80 14.66 10.77
CA LYS A 190 -2.89 16.00 10.18
C LYS A 190 -3.78 16.00 8.94
N ARG A 191 -3.63 15.01 8.06
CA ARG A 191 -4.47 14.81 6.87
C ARG A 191 -5.94 14.61 7.26
N LEU A 192 -6.24 13.70 8.16
CA LEU A 192 -7.62 13.47 8.62
C LEU A 192 -8.25 14.75 9.20
N ALA A 193 -7.53 15.48 10.04
CA ALA A 193 -8.03 16.73 10.60
C ALA A 193 -8.29 17.80 9.53
N LYS A 194 -7.48 17.84 8.46
CA LYS A 194 -7.70 18.73 7.31
C LYS A 194 -8.96 18.33 6.54
N GLU A 195 -9.13 17.04 6.23
CA GLU A 195 -10.29 16.53 5.49
C GLU A 195 -11.60 16.76 6.26
N PHE A 196 -11.63 16.47 7.58
CA PHE A 196 -12.81 16.74 8.40
C PHE A 196 -13.18 18.23 8.49
N ARG A 197 -12.18 19.13 8.44
CA ARG A 197 -12.43 20.57 8.37
C ARG A 197 -13.04 20.97 7.02
N ALA A 198 -12.51 20.44 5.93
CA ALA A 198 -13.03 20.69 4.58
C ALA A 198 -14.46 20.14 4.37
N LEU A 199 -14.82 19.11 5.13
CA LEU A 199 -16.16 18.49 5.07
C LEU A 199 -17.19 19.14 6.01
N ARG A 200 -16.90 20.31 6.59
CA ARG A 200 -17.89 21.10 7.35
C ARG A 200 -19.01 21.53 6.40
N GLY A 201 -20.26 21.33 6.83
CA GLY A 201 -21.43 21.58 5.99
C GLY A 201 -21.81 20.46 5.04
N ALA A 202 -20.96 19.45 4.83
CA ALA A 202 -21.30 18.26 4.04
C ALA A 202 -22.24 17.33 4.84
N ASN A 203 -23.02 16.51 4.12
CA ASN A 203 -23.81 15.45 4.74
C ASN A 203 -22.96 14.26 5.17
N VAL A 204 -23.51 13.39 6.01
CA VAL A 204 -22.79 12.20 6.54
C VAL A 204 -22.34 11.24 5.44
N ALA A 205 -23.13 11.09 4.38
CA ALA A 205 -22.77 10.22 3.26
C ALA A 205 -21.50 10.71 2.54
N ALA A 206 -21.37 12.02 2.30
CA ALA A 206 -20.16 12.63 1.72
C ALA A 206 -18.95 12.46 2.65
N VAL A 207 -19.13 12.62 3.97
CA VAL A 207 -18.05 12.36 4.94
C VAL A 207 -17.59 10.92 4.87
N LEU A 208 -18.51 9.95 4.88
CA LEU A 208 -18.17 8.54 4.79
C LEU A 208 -17.48 8.20 3.45
N ALA A 209 -18.00 8.70 2.34
CA ALA A 209 -17.42 8.49 1.01
C ALA A 209 -15.97 9.00 0.92
N LYS A 210 -15.66 10.14 1.53
CA LYS A 210 -14.32 10.73 1.53
C LYS A 210 -13.37 10.08 2.52
N ILE A 211 -13.81 9.88 3.76
CA ILE A 211 -12.93 9.46 4.88
C ILE A 211 -12.67 7.96 4.87
N THR A 212 -13.67 7.14 4.53
CA THR A 212 -13.52 5.67 4.56
C THR A 212 -12.37 5.15 3.70
N PRO A 213 -12.20 5.57 2.41
CA PRO A 213 -11.07 5.13 1.60
C PRO A 213 -9.71 5.54 2.17
N ILE A 214 -9.63 6.75 2.73
CA ILE A 214 -8.39 7.27 3.34
C ILE A 214 -7.98 6.40 4.54
N VAL A 215 -8.93 6.09 5.42
CA VAL A 215 -8.69 5.26 6.61
C VAL A 215 -8.35 3.83 6.20
N ARG A 216 -9.14 3.22 5.31
CA ARG A 216 -8.90 1.85 4.83
C ARG A 216 -7.56 1.70 4.12
N GLY A 217 -7.19 2.65 3.26
CA GLY A 217 -5.91 2.63 2.56
C GLY A 217 -4.73 2.66 3.53
N TRP A 218 -4.77 3.54 4.54
CA TRP A 218 -3.73 3.62 5.55
C TRP A 218 -3.65 2.36 6.40
N VAL A 219 -4.77 1.84 6.85
CA VAL A 219 -4.85 0.61 7.64
C VAL A 219 -4.39 -0.60 6.83
N ALA A 220 -4.79 -0.71 5.55
CA ALA A 220 -4.37 -1.78 4.65
C ALA A 220 -2.84 -1.83 4.47
N TYR A 221 -2.20 -0.66 4.37
CA TYR A 221 -0.75 -0.55 4.26
C TYR A 221 -0.03 -1.02 5.53
N TYR A 222 -0.51 -0.61 6.70
CA TYR A 222 0.16 -0.88 7.98
C TYR A 222 -0.30 -2.16 8.69
N ARG A 223 -1.34 -2.86 8.22
CA ARG A 223 -1.79 -4.13 8.83
C ARG A 223 -0.78 -5.27 8.74
N THR A 224 0.24 -5.12 7.92
CA THR A 224 1.30 -6.14 7.72
C THR A 224 2.35 -6.15 8.82
N VAL A 225 2.34 -5.16 9.72
CA VAL A 225 3.33 -4.97 10.78
C VAL A 225 2.70 -4.85 12.17
N VAL A 226 3.50 -4.59 13.20
CA VAL A 226 3.01 -4.43 14.58
C VAL A 226 2.31 -3.07 14.74
N SER A 227 1.03 -3.01 14.41
CA SER A 227 0.24 -1.78 14.33
C SER A 227 -0.99 -1.73 15.26
N SER A 228 -1.31 -2.80 16.00
CA SER A 228 -2.53 -2.88 16.83
C SER A 228 -2.71 -1.69 17.78
N ARG A 229 -1.67 -1.31 18.54
CA ARG A 229 -1.73 -0.15 19.45
C ARG A 229 -2.01 1.16 18.70
N VAL A 230 -1.39 1.31 17.53
CA VAL A 230 -1.58 2.49 16.67
C VAL A 230 -3.01 2.51 16.12
N PHE A 231 -3.56 1.37 15.73
CA PHE A 231 -4.94 1.26 15.26
C PHE A 231 -5.95 1.60 16.35
N HIS A 232 -5.73 1.21 17.60
CA HIS A 232 -6.58 1.63 18.72
C HIS A 232 -6.51 3.14 18.93
N ALA A 233 -5.31 3.72 19.00
CA ALA A 233 -5.14 5.17 19.15
C ALA A 233 -5.73 5.98 17.98
N LEU A 234 -5.71 5.45 16.76
CA LEU A 234 -6.36 6.07 15.61
C LEU A 234 -7.89 5.93 15.67
N THR A 235 -8.41 4.84 16.21
CA THR A 235 -9.85 4.67 16.44
C THR A 235 -10.39 5.76 17.39
N ASP A 236 -9.69 6.00 18.50
CA ASP A 236 -10.06 7.07 19.44
C ASP A 236 -9.93 8.45 18.81
N TYR A 237 -8.89 8.67 18.00
CA TYR A 237 -8.70 9.93 17.29
C TYR A 237 -9.80 10.18 16.26
N LEU A 238 -10.19 9.18 15.48
CA LEU A 238 -11.29 9.25 14.52
C LEU A 238 -12.62 9.51 15.22
N TRP A 239 -12.87 8.86 16.36
CA TRP A 239 -14.05 9.12 17.15
C TRP A 239 -14.13 10.61 17.56
N LYS A 240 -13.03 11.19 18.05
CA LYS A 240 -12.97 12.61 18.41
C LYS A 240 -13.24 13.52 17.21
N LEU A 241 -12.70 13.19 16.03
CA LEU A 241 -12.92 13.99 14.81
C LEU A 241 -14.36 13.91 14.32
N THR A 242 -14.95 12.72 14.27
CA THR A 242 -16.35 12.50 13.84
C THR A 242 -17.34 13.16 14.79
N TYR A 243 -17.10 13.05 16.10
CA TYR A 243 -17.91 13.72 17.09
C TYR A 243 -17.82 15.25 16.99
N LYS A 244 -16.62 15.80 16.84
CA LYS A 244 -16.39 17.24 16.65
C LYS A 244 -17.08 17.76 15.37
N TRP A 245 -17.00 16.99 14.28
CA TRP A 245 -17.68 17.31 13.03
C TRP A 245 -19.20 17.32 13.23
N ALA A 246 -19.77 16.32 13.90
CA ALA A 246 -21.21 16.19 14.15
C ALA A 246 -21.74 17.34 15.06
N CYS A 247 -20.98 17.72 16.09
CA CYS A 247 -21.32 18.89 16.94
C CYS A 247 -21.27 20.20 16.14
N TRP A 248 -20.29 20.35 15.27
CA TRP A 248 -20.19 21.55 14.42
C TRP A 248 -21.35 21.64 13.41
N SER A 249 -21.76 20.49 12.84
CA SER A 249 -22.89 20.44 11.90
C SER A 249 -24.23 20.75 12.54
N HIS A 250 -24.35 20.57 13.85
CA HIS A 250 -25.61 20.80 14.61
C HIS A 250 -25.35 21.51 15.93
N PRO A 251 -24.95 22.81 15.90
CA PRO A 251 -24.53 23.55 17.10
C PRO A 251 -25.68 23.68 18.12
N ASN A 252 -26.91 23.79 17.66
CA ASN A 252 -28.11 23.98 18.50
C ASN A 252 -28.77 22.67 18.96
N LYS A 253 -28.19 21.50 18.64
CA LYS A 253 -28.74 20.22 19.08
C LYS A 253 -28.03 19.68 20.31
N PRO A 254 -28.76 19.07 21.26
CA PRO A 254 -28.13 18.50 22.45
C PRO A 254 -27.24 17.29 22.06
N LYS A 255 -26.19 17.07 22.86
CA LYS A 255 -25.21 15.97 22.64
C LYS A 255 -25.89 14.61 22.46
N ARG A 256 -26.96 14.34 23.21
CA ARG A 256 -27.75 13.11 23.13
C ARG A 256 -28.38 12.90 21.74
N TRP A 257 -28.90 13.97 21.13
CA TRP A 257 -29.44 13.94 19.78
C TRP A 257 -28.35 13.64 18.74
N ILE A 258 -27.17 14.32 18.85
CA ILE A 258 -26.02 14.11 17.96
C ILE A 258 -25.56 12.65 17.99
N ILE A 259 -25.40 12.09 19.20
CA ILE A 259 -25.00 10.69 19.36
C ILE A 259 -26.07 9.76 18.73
N ARG A 260 -27.35 10.00 19.02
CA ARG A 260 -28.44 9.19 18.44
C ARG A 260 -28.48 9.28 16.91
N ARG A 261 -28.16 10.42 16.31
CA ARG A 261 -28.21 10.64 14.85
C ARG A 261 -27.04 9.95 14.13
N TYR A 262 -25.83 10.06 14.63
CA TYR A 262 -24.60 9.71 13.91
C TYR A 262 -23.87 8.49 14.46
N PHE A 263 -24.16 8.06 15.66
CA PHE A 263 -23.51 6.91 16.27
C PHE A 263 -24.50 5.79 16.56
N GLY A 264 -24.03 4.56 16.41
CA GLY A 264 -24.90 3.40 16.61
C GLY A 264 -24.19 2.07 16.40
N LYS A 265 -24.98 1.00 16.52
CA LYS A 265 -24.54 -0.37 16.28
C LYS A 265 -24.75 -0.73 14.81
N PHE A 266 -23.84 -0.29 13.94
CA PHE A 266 -23.90 -0.57 12.50
C PHE A 266 -23.32 -1.94 12.13
N ASN A 267 -22.29 -2.40 12.83
CA ASN A 267 -21.74 -3.73 12.64
C ASN A 267 -22.39 -4.74 13.59
N LYS A 268 -23.15 -5.68 13.03
CA LYS A 268 -23.94 -6.65 13.83
C LYS A 268 -23.12 -7.68 14.58
N LEU A 269 -21.89 -7.99 14.11
CA LEU A 269 -21.01 -8.92 14.82
C LEU A 269 -20.30 -8.32 16.03
N ARG A 270 -20.35 -6.99 16.15
CA ARG A 270 -19.66 -6.28 17.24
C ARG A 270 -20.67 -5.52 18.08
N ASN A 271 -20.67 -5.74 19.38
CA ASN A 271 -21.48 -5.00 20.31
C ASN A 271 -20.90 -3.60 20.59
N ASP A 272 -20.75 -2.80 19.53
CA ASP A 272 -20.13 -1.48 19.60
C ASP A 272 -21.14 -0.40 19.17
N ARG A 273 -21.53 0.45 20.12
CA ARG A 273 -22.50 1.53 19.91
C ARG A 273 -21.86 2.84 19.46
N TRP A 274 -20.52 2.91 19.46
CA TRP A 274 -19.77 4.13 19.17
C TRP A 274 -19.18 4.09 17.76
N VAL A 275 -19.94 3.60 16.80
CA VAL A 275 -19.57 3.56 15.38
C VAL A 275 -20.24 4.73 14.70
N PHE A 276 -19.45 5.57 14.03
CA PHE A 276 -19.96 6.67 13.23
C PHE A 276 -20.51 6.15 11.91
N GLY A 277 -21.74 6.54 11.58
CA GLY A 277 -22.40 6.06 10.37
C GLY A 277 -23.65 6.84 10.01
N ASP A 278 -24.20 6.48 8.88
CA ASP A 278 -25.44 6.99 8.34
C ASP A 278 -26.57 6.00 8.58
N ARG A 279 -27.60 6.42 9.31
CA ARG A 279 -28.74 5.55 9.64
C ARG A 279 -29.66 5.30 8.46
N ASP A 280 -29.67 6.22 7.52
CA ASP A 280 -30.56 6.15 6.37
C ASP A 280 -30.06 5.12 5.35
N THR A 281 -28.74 5.00 5.21
CA THR A 281 -28.09 4.06 4.28
C THR A 281 -27.47 2.83 4.95
N GLY A 282 -27.30 2.85 6.27
CA GLY A 282 -26.56 1.82 7.01
C GLY A 282 -25.06 1.85 6.83
N ALA A 283 -24.53 2.79 6.02
CA ALA A 283 -23.08 2.96 5.80
C ALA A 283 -22.41 3.47 7.08
N TYR A 284 -21.19 3.01 7.33
CA TYR A 284 -20.45 3.41 8.53
C TYR A 284 -18.94 3.49 8.28
N LEU A 285 -18.25 4.24 9.13
CA LEU A 285 -16.80 4.33 9.14
C LEU A 285 -16.20 3.14 9.92
N PRO A 286 -15.51 2.20 9.26
CA PRO A 286 -14.87 1.08 9.95
C PRO A 286 -13.78 1.58 10.90
N LYS A 287 -13.75 1.02 12.11
CA LYS A 287 -12.71 1.35 13.08
C LYS A 287 -11.39 0.68 12.71
N PRO A 288 -10.26 1.41 12.69
CA PRO A 288 -8.94 0.82 12.48
C PRO A 288 -8.64 -0.39 13.37
N ALA A 289 -9.04 -0.31 14.65
CA ALA A 289 -8.85 -1.39 15.63
C ALA A 289 -9.55 -2.72 15.29
N TRP A 290 -10.48 -2.71 14.33
CA TRP A 290 -11.15 -3.94 13.88
C TRP A 290 -10.36 -4.71 12.83
N THR A 291 -9.27 -4.12 12.33
CA THR A 291 -8.46 -4.74 11.28
C THR A 291 -7.47 -5.73 11.87
N ASP A 292 -7.57 -6.96 11.43
CA ASP A 292 -6.63 -8.02 11.81
C ASP A 292 -5.26 -7.77 11.19
N ILE A 293 -4.22 -8.07 11.95
CA ILE A 293 -2.84 -8.02 11.47
C ILE A 293 -2.61 -9.20 10.52
N ALA A 294 -2.26 -8.89 9.28
CA ALA A 294 -1.95 -9.87 8.24
C ALA A 294 -0.45 -9.86 7.97
N ARG A 295 0.29 -10.77 8.60
CA ARG A 295 1.74 -10.85 8.40
C ARG A 295 2.09 -11.19 6.95
N HIS A 296 3.10 -10.53 6.44
CA HIS A 296 3.63 -10.82 5.12
C HIS A 296 4.19 -12.24 5.06
N THR A 297 3.78 -13.01 4.06
CA THR A 297 4.36 -14.33 3.79
C THR A 297 5.56 -14.14 2.86
N LEU A 298 6.71 -14.68 3.24
CA LEU A 298 7.92 -14.59 2.44
C LEU A 298 7.74 -15.25 1.07
N VAL A 299 8.38 -14.69 0.06
CA VAL A 299 8.53 -15.33 -1.25
C VAL A 299 9.56 -16.44 -1.12
N LYS A 300 9.31 -17.60 -1.72
CA LYS A 300 10.20 -18.77 -1.65
C LYS A 300 11.39 -18.58 -2.59
N GLY A 301 12.60 -18.54 -2.02
CA GLY A 301 13.84 -18.45 -2.81
C GLY A 301 13.86 -17.26 -3.78
N GLY A 302 14.33 -17.49 -4.98
CA GLY A 302 14.35 -16.52 -6.10
C GLY A 302 13.09 -16.54 -6.97
N ALA A 303 11.93 -16.98 -6.43
CA ALA A 303 10.69 -17.10 -7.20
C ALA A 303 10.28 -15.74 -7.79
N SER A 304 10.27 -15.63 -9.11
CA SER A 304 9.78 -14.48 -9.85
C SER A 304 8.29 -14.62 -10.21
N PRO A 305 7.49 -13.56 -10.18
CA PRO A 305 6.15 -13.57 -10.75
C PRO A 305 6.15 -13.72 -12.28
N ASP A 306 7.28 -13.43 -12.93
CA ASP A 306 7.46 -13.53 -14.38
C ASP A 306 7.84 -14.96 -14.83
N ASP A 307 8.08 -15.87 -13.87
CA ASP A 307 8.36 -17.27 -14.14
C ASP A 307 7.07 -18.07 -14.36
N PRO A 308 6.80 -18.55 -15.58
CA PRO A 308 5.57 -19.27 -15.90
C PRO A 308 5.42 -20.59 -15.12
N ASP A 309 6.51 -21.25 -14.75
CA ASP A 309 6.49 -22.49 -13.98
C ASP A 309 6.03 -22.28 -12.54
N LEU A 310 6.06 -21.04 -12.06
CA LEU A 310 5.63 -20.65 -10.72
C LEU A 310 4.19 -20.06 -10.68
N ALA A 311 3.44 -20.14 -11.78
CA ALA A 311 2.09 -19.60 -11.85
C ALA A 311 1.17 -20.14 -10.72
N GLU A 312 1.18 -21.45 -10.47
CA GLU A 312 0.38 -22.07 -9.40
C GLU A 312 0.84 -21.63 -8.00
N TYR A 313 2.16 -21.51 -7.77
CA TYR A 313 2.70 -20.97 -6.51
C TYR A 313 2.17 -19.56 -6.22
N TRP A 314 2.18 -18.69 -7.23
CA TRP A 314 1.67 -17.32 -7.08
C TRP A 314 0.16 -17.27 -6.89
N ALA A 315 -0.58 -18.12 -7.62
CA ALA A 315 -2.03 -18.25 -7.46
C ALA A 315 -2.41 -18.66 -6.03
N GLN A 316 -1.80 -19.72 -5.49
CA GLN A 316 -2.04 -20.18 -4.12
C GLN A 316 -1.67 -19.14 -3.07
N ARG A 317 -0.56 -18.43 -3.30
CA ARG A 317 -0.11 -17.35 -2.44
C ARG A 317 -1.16 -16.22 -2.36
N ARG A 318 -1.76 -15.83 -3.50
CA ARG A 318 -2.75 -14.76 -3.57
C ARG A 318 -4.10 -15.15 -3.02
N ARG A 319 -4.55 -16.38 -3.22
CA ARG A 319 -5.81 -16.91 -2.63
C ARG A 319 -5.81 -16.84 -1.11
N LYS A 320 -4.66 -16.94 -0.45
CA LYS A 320 -4.53 -16.85 1.01
C LYS A 320 -4.63 -15.42 1.56
N VAL A 321 -4.47 -14.40 0.73
CA VAL A 321 -4.50 -13.00 1.17
C VAL A 321 -5.94 -12.51 1.24
N LYS A 322 -6.44 -12.31 2.46
CA LYS A 322 -7.78 -11.73 2.67
C LYS A 322 -7.80 -10.25 2.27
N PRO A 323 -8.88 -9.77 1.61
CA PRO A 323 -9.05 -8.35 1.32
C PRO A 323 -8.97 -7.51 2.61
N PRO A 324 -8.58 -6.24 2.54
CA PRO A 324 -8.47 -5.35 3.71
C PRO A 324 -9.86 -4.83 4.15
N LEU A 325 -10.74 -5.77 4.47
CA LEU A 325 -12.10 -5.53 4.96
C LEU A 325 -12.24 -6.09 6.37
N ASP A 326 -13.23 -5.59 7.11
CA ASP A 326 -13.56 -6.16 8.41
C ASP A 326 -14.15 -7.57 8.27
N SER A 327 -14.04 -8.37 9.34
CA SER A 327 -14.42 -9.78 9.34
C SER A 327 -15.91 -10.01 9.02
N TYR A 328 -16.78 -9.03 9.32
CA TYR A 328 -18.21 -9.13 9.00
C TYR A 328 -18.47 -8.97 7.51
N THR A 329 -17.87 -7.95 6.90
CA THR A 329 -17.94 -7.73 5.45
C THR A 329 -17.38 -8.92 4.68
N VAL A 330 -16.25 -9.51 5.13
CA VAL A 330 -15.67 -10.71 4.52
C VAL A 330 -16.63 -11.91 4.62
N ARG A 331 -17.30 -12.10 5.74
CA ARG A 331 -18.32 -13.17 5.89
C ARG A 331 -19.51 -12.97 4.97
N LEU A 332 -20.03 -11.76 4.86
CA LEU A 332 -21.15 -11.46 3.96
C LEU A 332 -20.76 -11.69 2.51
N LEU A 333 -19.56 -11.27 2.10
CA LEU A 333 -19.03 -11.56 0.77
C LEU A 333 -18.97 -13.06 0.48
N ALA A 334 -18.45 -13.85 1.43
CA ALA A 334 -18.40 -15.30 1.27
C ALA A 334 -19.80 -15.94 1.20
N LYS A 335 -20.78 -15.44 2.01
CA LYS A 335 -22.14 -15.97 2.05
C LYS A 335 -22.93 -15.72 0.76
N GLN A 336 -22.59 -14.65 0.02
CA GLN A 336 -23.27 -14.26 -1.22
C GLN A 336 -22.38 -14.45 -2.45
N ASP A 337 -21.36 -15.32 -2.35
CA ASP A 337 -20.41 -15.65 -3.43
C ASP A 337 -19.81 -14.42 -4.11
N GLY A 338 -19.57 -13.35 -3.33
CA GLY A 338 -19.03 -12.09 -3.82
C GLY A 338 -19.96 -11.25 -4.68
N ARG A 339 -21.23 -11.63 -4.83
CA ARG A 339 -22.21 -10.97 -5.72
C ARG A 339 -23.10 -10.00 -4.98
N CYS A 340 -23.53 -8.95 -5.68
CA CYS A 340 -24.55 -8.01 -5.22
C CYS A 340 -25.92 -8.66 -5.26
N THR A 341 -26.67 -8.67 -4.14
CA THR A 341 -27.98 -9.28 -4.06
C THR A 341 -29.09 -8.52 -4.84
N LEU A 342 -28.81 -7.29 -5.29
CA LEU A 342 -29.77 -6.48 -6.05
C LEU A 342 -29.58 -6.58 -7.57
N CYS A 343 -28.33 -6.61 -8.06
CA CYS A 343 -28.05 -6.67 -9.50
C CYS A 343 -27.41 -7.98 -9.96
N GLY A 344 -26.97 -8.85 -9.05
CA GLY A 344 -26.31 -10.10 -9.37
C GLY A 344 -24.82 -9.96 -9.78
N GLU A 345 -24.34 -8.75 -10.04
CA GLU A 345 -22.96 -8.53 -10.46
C GLU A 345 -21.96 -8.63 -9.30
N ASN A 346 -20.72 -8.89 -9.63
CA ASN A 346 -19.63 -9.00 -8.65
C ASN A 346 -19.36 -7.71 -7.90
N LEU A 347 -19.24 -7.82 -6.60
CA LEU A 347 -18.93 -6.70 -5.70
C LEU A 347 -17.45 -6.32 -5.73
N LEU A 348 -16.56 -7.31 -5.68
CA LEU A 348 -15.11 -7.09 -5.58
C LEU A 348 -14.28 -7.94 -6.55
N ILE A 349 -14.78 -9.10 -6.94
CA ILE A 349 -14.01 -10.13 -7.65
C ILE A 349 -14.60 -10.28 -9.06
N PRO A 350 -13.80 -10.26 -10.13
CA PRO A 350 -14.32 -10.55 -11.48
C PRO A 350 -14.77 -12.01 -11.61
N ASP A 351 -15.63 -12.29 -12.58
CA ASP A 351 -16.21 -13.62 -12.80
C ASP A 351 -15.16 -14.70 -13.12
N GLN A 352 -14.04 -14.31 -13.74
CA GLN A 352 -12.94 -15.22 -14.07
C GLN A 352 -11.75 -14.94 -13.17
N LEU A 353 -11.25 -16.00 -12.50
CA LEU A 353 -9.99 -15.94 -11.77
C LEU A 353 -8.81 -15.90 -12.75
N PRO A 354 -7.76 -15.14 -12.44
CA PRO A 354 -6.57 -15.08 -13.26
C PRO A 354 -5.94 -16.46 -13.47
N GLN A 355 -5.38 -16.67 -14.66
CA GLN A 355 -4.69 -17.92 -15.02
C GLN A 355 -3.16 -17.79 -15.01
N SER A 356 -2.63 -16.57 -14.92
CA SER A 356 -1.20 -16.29 -14.88
C SER A 356 -0.76 -15.65 -13.58
N ALA A 357 0.54 -15.70 -13.27
CA ALA A 357 1.12 -15.05 -12.10
C ALA A 357 0.93 -13.53 -12.16
N GLU A 358 1.17 -12.92 -13.32
CA GLU A 358 0.94 -11.49 -13.56
C GLU A 358 -0.54 -11.12 -13.38
N GLY A 359 -1.45 -11.92 -13.93
CA GLY A 359 -2.89 -11.75 -13.73
C GLY A 359 -3.28 -11.77 -12.26
N TRP A 360 -2.66 -12.64 -11.42
CA TRP A 360 -2.89 -12.67 -9.98
C TRP A 360 -2.37 -11.43 -9.25
N GLU A 361 -1.25 -10.83 -9.68
CA GLU A 361 -0.77 -9.54 -9.13
C GLU A 361 -1.73 -8.41 -9.48
N TRP A 362 -2.15 -8.31 -10.73
CA TRP A 362 -3.16 -7.35 -11.19
C TRP A 362 -4.48 -7.52 -10.44
N TRP A 363 -4.95 -8.74 -10.30
CA TRP A 363 -6.16 -9.08 -9.56
C TRP A 363 -6.07 -8.63 -8.10
N TYR A 364 -4.94 -8.91 -7.43
CA TYR A 364 -4.73 -8.50 -6.04
C TYR A 364 -4.72 -6.98 -5.88
N LEU A 365 -4.02 -6.28 -6.76
CA LEU A 365 -3.99 -4.82 -6.76
C LEU A 365 -5.40 -4.25 -6.98
N TRP A 366 -6.14 -4.80 -7.93
CA TRP A 366 -7.48 -4.37 -8.26
C TRP A 366 -8.48 -4.63 -7.12
N VAL A 367 -8.49 -5.83 -6.53
CA VAL A 367 -9.33 -6.17 -5.38
C VAL A 367 -8.99 -5.29 -4.18
N THR A 368 -7.70 -5.08 -3.90
CA THR A 368 -7.27 -4.19 -2.82
C THR A 368 -7.73 -2.76 -3.07
N LYS A 369 -7.57 -2.25 -4.27
CA LYS A 369 -8.02 -0.90 -4.66
C LYS A 369 -9.54 -0.75 -4.55
N LYS A 370 -10.32 -1.74 -4.98
CA LYS A 370 -11.77 -1.76 -4.81
C LYS A 370 -12.19 -1.87 -3.35
N ALA A 371 -11.55 -2.75 -2.58
CA ALA A 371 -11.82 -2.89 -1.15
C ALA A 371 -11.51 -1.61 -0.36
N ILE A 372 -10.47 -0.87 -0.74
CA ILE A 372 -10.11 0.41 -0.15
C ILE A 372 -11.12 1.49 -0.53
N LYS A 373 -11.50 1.57 -1.80
CA LYS A 373 -12.46 2.56 -2.32
C LYS A 373 -13.90 2.32 -1.94
N ALA A 374 -14.23 1.33 -1.17
CA ALA A 374 -15.54 0.72 -0.86
C ALA A 374 -16.73 1.66 -0.49
N ASP A 375 -16.86 2.77 -1.14
CA ASP A 375 -18.10 3.49 -1.42
C ASP A 375 -19.11 2.62 -2.22
N HIS A 376 -18.67 1.44 -2.66
CA HIS A 376 -19.45 0.46 -3.41
C HIS A 376 -20.10 -0.63 -2.56
N LEU A 377 -19.69 -0.80 -1.29
CA LEU A 377 -20.22 -1.86 -0.43
C LEU A 377 -21.06 -1.28 0.70
N VAL A 378 -22.36 -1.38 0.56
CA VAL A 378 -23.32 -0.95 1.58
C VAL A 378 -23.97 -2.18 2.22
N HIS A 379 -24.07 -2.17 3.54
CA HIS A 379 -24.88 -3.16 4.27
C HIS A 379 -26.35 -2.82 4.12
N HIS A 380 -27.05 -3.52 3.25
CA HIS A 380 -28.48 -3.36 3.03
C HIS A 380 -29.26 -4.31 3.95
N THR A 381 -30.28 -3.81 4.62
CA THR A 381 -31.19 -4.61 5.45
C THR A 381 -32.55 -4.62 4.79
N ALA A 382 -32.98 -5.75 4.27
CA ALA A 382 -34.32 -5.90 3.70
C ALA A 382 -35.40 -5.79 4.78
N PRO A 383 -36.46 -4.98 4.60
CA PRO A 383 -37.43 -4.67 5.64
C PRO A 383 -38.33 -5.87 6.07
N ASN A 384 -38.55 -6.86 5.22
CA ASN A 384 -39.53 -7.91 5.40
C ASN A 384 -39.00 -9.35 5.50
N THR A 385 -37.75 -9.57 5.94
CA THR A 385 -37.17 -10.92 6.08
C THR A 385 -37.15 -11.39 7.54
N PRO A 386 -37.29 -12.72 7.83
CA PRO A 386 -37.26 -13.26 9.20
C PRO A 386 -35.91 -12.93 9.92
N ARG A 387 -35.98 -12.89 11.26
CA ARG A 387 -34.85 -12.59 12.15
C ARG A 387 -33.69 -13.55 11.93
N GLY A 388 -32.72 -13.18 11.13
CA GLY A 388 -31.50 -13.96 10.93
C GLY A 388 -30.72 -13.55 9.70
N ASP A 389 -31.37 -13.17 8.61
CA ASP A 389 -30.73 -13.05 7.28
C ASP A 389 -30.97 -11.71 6.57
N ARG A 390 -31.06 -10.64 7.33
CA ARG A 390 -31.52 -9.33 6.84
C ARG A 390 -30.42 -8.45 6.25
N THR A 391 -29.16 -8.81 6.38
CA THR A 391 -28.08 -7.91 5.97
C THR A 391 -27.27 -8.52 4.84
N HIS A 392 -27.24 -7.81 3.72
CA HIS A 392 -26.47 -8.18 2.53
C HIS A 392 -25.54 -7.05 2.14
N LEU A 393 -24.53 -7.37 1.36
CA LEU A 393 -23.71 -6.38 0.70
C LEU A 393 -24.27 -6.07 -0.68
N VAL A 394 -24.37 -4.79 -0.99
CA VAL A 394 -24.83 -4.31 -2.29
C VAL A 394 -23.91 -3.19 -2.76
N HIS A 395 -23.93 -2.90 -4.06
CA HIS A 395 -23.28 -1.70 -4.56
C HIS A 395 -24.00 -0.45 -4.01
N ALA A 396 -23.27 0.59 -3.72
CA ALA A 396 -23.84 1.84 -3.24
C ALA A 396 -24.83 2.46 -4.24
N THR A 397 -24.58 2.28 -5.53
CA THR A 397 -25.48 2.66 -6.62
C THR A 397 -26.80 1.89 -6.55
N CYS A 398 -26.75 0.57 -6.41
CA CYS A 398 -27.93 -0.28 -6.29
C CYS A 398 -28.77 0.05 -5.04
N SER A 399 -28.11 0.38 -3.94
CA SER A 399 -28.78 0.81 -2.70
C SER A 399 -29.53 2.13 -2.86
N ARG A 400 -29.01 3.07 -3.64
CA ARG A 400 -29.63 4.40 -3.87
C ARG A 400 -30.80 4.36 -4.83
N THR A 401 -30.72 3.53 -5.87
CA THR A 401 -31.71 3.52 -6.95
C THR A 401 -32.91 2.63 -6.66
N GLY A 402 -32.85 1.76 -5.63
CA GLY A 402 -33.91 0.80 -5.34
C GLY A 402 -34.25 -0.16 -6.50
N LYS A 403 -33.54 -0.05 -7.62
CA LYS A 403 -33.81 -0.78 -8.85
C LYS A 403 -33.25 -2.20 -8.77
N ARG A 404 -34.14 -3.17 -8.78
CA ARG A 404 -33.87 -4.47 -9.40
C ARG A 404 -33.61 -4.22 -10.89
N THR A 405 -32.36 -4.04 -11.29
CA THR A 405 -31.99 -4.25 -12.68
C THR A 405 -32.27 -5.73 -12.95
N ARG A 406 -33.20 -6.00 -13.88
CA ARG A 406 -33.50 -7.36 -14.37
C ARG A 406 -32.18 -8.04 -14.70
N ALA A 407 -32.02 -9.26 -14.19
CA ALA A 407 -30.98 -10.17 -14.65
C ALA A 407 -31.06 -10.22 -16.17
N VAL A 408 -30.02 -9.74 -16.86
CA VAL A 408 -29.86 -9.97 -18.28
C VAL A 408 -29.55 -11.47 -18.38
N ASN A 409 -30.47 -12.20 -18.99
CA ASN A 409 -30.34 -13.62 -19.31
C ASN A 409 -29.00 -13.83 -20.04
N ALA A 410 -28.06 -14.49 -19.39
CA ALA A 410 -26.85 -15.02 -20.02
C ALA A 410 -27.21 -16.30 -20.81
N ASN A 411 -27.97 -16.15 -21.87
CA ASN A 411 -28.19 -17.18 -22.87
C ASN A 411 -28.31 -16.52 -24.26
N THR A 412 -27.19 -15.98 -24.73
CA THR A 412 -27.01 -15.79 -26.16
C THR A 412 -25.64 -16.39 -26.49
N VAL A 413 -25.66 -17.69 -26.74
CA VAL A 413 -24.60 -18.42 -27.41
C VAL A 413 -24.52 -17.84 -28.82
N LEU A 414 -23.47 -17.09 -29.11
CA LEU A 414 -23.08 -16.78 -30.48
C LEU A 414 -22.48 -18.05 -31.07
N GLN A 415 -23.28 -18.70 -31.94
CA GLN A 415 -22.77 -19.72 -32.86
C GLN A 415 -21.82 -19.04 -33.87
N PRO A 416 -20.70 -19.66 -34.21
CA PRO A 416 -19.86 -19.16 -35.29
C PRO A 416 -20.56 -19.47 -36.62
N THR A 417 -20.79 -18.43 -37.38
CA THR A 417 -21.14 -18.58 -38.81
C THR A 417 -19.91 -18.99 -39.60
N THR A 418 -20.05 -20.08 -40.34
CA THR A 418 -19.16 -20.65 -41.34
C THR A 418 -18.56 -19.66 -42.31
#